data_42a9f2b5e736c7416e5cd4a80622d7ce
#
_entry.id   42a9f2b5e736c7416e5cd4a80622d7ce
#
_cell.length_a   1.000
_cell.length_b   1.000
_cell.length_c   1.000
_cell.angle_alpha   90.00
_cell.angle_beta   90.00
_cell.angle_gamma   90.00
#
_symmetry.space_group_name_H-M   'P 1'
#
loop_
_entity.id
_entity.type
_entity.pdbx_description
1 polymer ?
#
loop_
_entity_poly.entity_id
_entity_poly.type
_entity_poly.pdbx_seq_one_letter_code
_entity_poly.pdbx_strand_id
1 'polypeptide(L)'
;MNNLEKNSKIEIRTDGRKSYDIILKDSFDDFLKQMEFLEIEHKKICIVTESNVAPFYLKQMYDLISSKAAKTITFSFEAGEKHKQLKTIEALYEELIINHFDRQDLLIALGGGVVGDMTGYAAATYLRGIDFVQVPTTLLSQVDSSIGGKTGV
;
A
#
# COMPACT_ATOMS: atom_id res chain seq x y z
N MET A 1 19.56 -5.11 28.42
CA MET A 1 18.62 -4.51 27.42
C MET A 1 18.20 -5.64 26.50
N ASN A 2 16.95 -6.08 26.64
CA ASN A 2 16.45 -7.22 25.86
C ASN A 2 16.40 -6.83 24.36
N ASN A 3 17.04 -7.64 23.53
CA ASN A 3 16.76 -7.69 22.11
C ASN A 3 15.27 -8.05 21.92
N LEU A 4 14.41 -7.04 21.87
CA LEU A 4 13.10 -7.19 21.24
C LEU A 4 13.42 -7.61 19.80
N GLU A 5 13.02 -8.81 19.43
CA GLU A 5 13.29 -9.37 18.12
C GLU A 5 12.90 -8.36 17.05
N LYS A 6 13.88 -7.92 16.26
CA LYS A 6 13.73 -6.90 15.19
C LYS A 6 12.73 -7.28 14.09
N ASN A 7 11.96 -8.35 14.27
CA ASN A 7 11.06 -8.94 13.30
C ASN A 7 9.79 -9.45 13.97
N SER A 8 8.90 -8.54 14.37
CA SER A 8 7.60 -8.95 14.91
C SER A 8 6.59 -9.07 13.77
N LYS A 9 5.92 -10.23 13.69
CA LYS A 9 4.80 -10.49 12.79
C LYS A 9 3.58 -10.77 13.66
N ILE A 10 2.50 -10.04 13.40
CA ILE A 10 1.21 -10.22 14.09
C ILE A 10 0.21 -10.76 13.08
N GLU A 11 -0.28 -11.96 13.31
CA GLU A 11 -1.31 -12.57 12.47
C GLU A 11 -2.70 -12.10 12.94
N ILE A 12 -3.45 -11.46 12.05
CA ILE A 12 -4.82 -11.02 12.29
C ILE A 12 -5.78 -12.10 11.80
N ARG A 13 -6.71 -12.48 12.67
CA ARG A 13 -7.72 -13.51 12.40
C ARG A 13 -9.13 -12.96 12.53
N THR A 14 -10.02 -13.36 11.63
CA THR A 14 -11.45 -13.08 11.67
C THR A 14 -12.19 -14.42 11.68
N ASP A 15 -13.07 -14.64 12.63
CA ASP A 15 -13.82 -15.89 12.81
C ASP A 15 -12.92 -17.15 12.81
N GLY A 16 -11.74 -17.04 13.46
CA GLY A 16 -10.76 -18.13 13.55
C GLY A 16 -9.92 -18.38 12.29
N ARG A 17 -10.20 -17.68 11.20
CA ARG A 17 -9.42 -17.76 9.94
C ARG A 17 -8.43 -16.63 9.85
N LYS A 18 -7.26 -16.92 9.31
CA LYS A 18 -6.25 -15.89 9.03
C LYS A 18 -6.81 -14.93 7.98
N SER A 19 -6.76 -13.63 8.29
CA SER A 19 -7.16 -12.54 7.39
C SER A 19 -5.94 -11.91 6.73
N TYR A 20 -4.99 -11.41 7.51
CA TYR A 20 -3.76 -10.80 7.02
C TYR A 20 -2.67 -10.79 8.10
N ASP A 21 -1.47 -10.39 7.73
CA ASP A 21 -0.34 -10.21 8.64
C ASP A 21 -0.01 -8.72 8.80
N ILE A 22 0.31 -8.29 10.00
CA ILE A 22 0.99 -7.02 10.29
C ILE A 22 2.46 -7.35 10.50
N ILE A 23 3.33 -6.71 9.73
CA ILE A 23 4.77 -6.93 9.78
C ILE A 23 5.43 -5.65 10.29
N LEU A 24 6.08 -5.73 11.46
CA LEU A 24 6.77 -4.61 12.09
C LEU A 24 8.24 -4.66 11.71
N LYS A 25 8.72 -3.63 11.04
CA LYS A 25 10.11 -3.46 10.59
C LYS A 25 10.57 -2.02 10.77
N ASP A 26 11.86 -1.84 10.93
CA ASP A 26 12.51 -0.52 11.01
C ASP A 26 13.13 -0.08 9.67
N SER A 27 13.06 -0.93 8.64
CA SER A 27 13.52 -0.63 7.28
C SER A 27 12.73 -1.40 6.23
N PHE A 28 12.93 -1.07 4.95
CA PHE A 28 12.36 -1.79 3.80
C PHE A 28 13.25 -2.93 3.27
N ASP A 29 14.37 -3.24 3.91
CA ASP A 29 15.36 -4.18 3.38
C ASP A 29 14.78 -5.57 3.08
N ASP A 30 13.90 -6.06 3.94
CA ASP A 30 13.21 -7.34 3.77
C ASP A 30 11.84 -7.24 3.07
N PHE A 31 11.46 -6.08 2.54
CA PHE A 31 10.10 -5.85 2.03
C PHE A 31 9.72 -6.83 0.92
N LEU A 32 10.58 -7.03 -0.06
CA LEU A 32 10.34 -7.98 -1.15
C LEU A 32 10.16 -9.41 -0.65
N LYS A 33 10.94 -9.82 0.34
CA LYS A 33 10.81 -11.14 0.95
C LYS A 33 9.45 -11.32 1.63
N GLN A 34 8.95 -10.27 2.29
CA GLN A 34 7.62 -10.30 2.91
C GLN A 34 6.48 -10.37 1.88
N MET A 35 6.74 -9.91 0.66
CA MET A 35 5.77 -9.91 -0.45
C MET A 35 5.90 -11.11 -1.39
N GLU A 36 6.81 -12.05 -1.13
CA GLU A 36 7.09 -13.18 -2.02
C GLU A 36 5.83 -14.02 -2.33
N PHE A 37 4.92 -14.16 -1.37
CA PHE A 37 3.65 -14.88 -1.55
C PHE A 37 2.67 -14.19 -2.51
N LEU A 38 2.89 -12.94 -2.88
CA LEU A 38 2.08 -12.18 -3.84
C LEU A 38 2.53 -12.36 -5.29
N GLU A 39 3.65 -13.05 -5.52
CA GLU A 39 4.18 -13.33 -6.87
C GLU A 39 4.29 -12.06 -7.73
N ILE A 40 4.92 -11.02 -7.17
CA ILE A 40 4.96 -9.67 -7.76
C ILE A 40 5.70 -9.60 -9.10
N GLU A 41 6.49 -10.59 -9.42
CA GLU A 41 7.23 -10.69 -10.70
C GLU A 41 6.30 -10.67 -11.92
N HIS A 42 5.06 -11.10 -11.75
CA HIS A 42 4.05 -11.16 -12.81
C HIS A 42 3.04 -10.04 -12.75
N LYS A 43 3.16 -9.13 -11.76
CA LYS A 43 2.18 -8.08 -11.50
C LYS A 43 2.68 -6.72 -11.93
N LYS A 44 1.74 -5.88 -12.38
CA LYS A 44 1.93 -4.43 -12.40
C LYS A 44 1.62 -3.88 -11.01
N ILE A 45 2.45 -2.97 -10.54
CA ILE A 45 2.31 -2.39 -9.20
C ILE A 45 2.20 -0.87 -9.31
N CYS A 46 1.17 -0.30 -8.70
CA CYS A 46 1.03 1.14 -8.53
C CYS A 46 1.32 1.52 -7.08
N ILE A 47 2.36 2.33 -6.87
CA ILE A 47 2.65 2.91 -5.56
C ILE A 47 1.89 4.23 -5.45
N VAL A 48 0.89 4.25 -4.56
CA VAL A 48 0.07 5.42 -4.26
C VAL A 48 0.64 6.12 -3.04
N THR A 49 0.89 7.42 -3.15
CA THR A 49 1.47 8.24 -2.07
C THR A 49 0.94 9.67 -2.14
N GLU A 50 1.43 10.54 -1.26
CA GLU A 50 1.08 11.96 -1.25
C GLU A 50 2.33 12.85 -1.12
N SER A 51 2.20 14.15 -1.39
CA SER A 51 3.32 15.10 -1.57
C SER A 51 4.26 15.24 -0.37
N ASN A 52 3.81 15.02 0.87
CA ASN A 52 4.69 15.10 2.05
C ASN A 52 5.49 13.81 2.28
N VAL A 53 4.97 12.66 1.86
CA VAL A 53 5.60 11.34 2.07
C VAL A 53 6.55 11.00 0.91
N ALA A 54 6.17 11.35 -0.31
CA ALA A 54 6.91 11.01 -1.52
C ALA A 54 8.41 11.38 -1.46
N PRO A 55 8.82 12.59 -1.00
CA PRO A 55 10.24 12.98 -0.95
C PRO A 55 11.12 12.07 -0.07
N PHE A 56 10.52 11.41 0.93
CA PHE A 56 11.26 10.59 1.89
C PHE A 56 11.36 9.11 1.50
N TYR A 57 10.28 8.56 0.92
CA TYR A 57 10.15 7.10 0.79
C TYR A 57 9.89 6.61 -0.62
N LEU A 58 9.33 7.44 -1.52
CA LEU A 58 8.85 6.97 -2.82
C LEU A 58 9.98 6.41 -3.67
N LYS A 59 11.12 7.09 -3.73
CA LYS A 59 12.26 6.63 -4.54
C LYS A 59 12.76 5.27 -4.08
N GLN A 60 12.98 5.09 -2.79
CA GLN A 60 13.45 3.83 -2.22
C GLN A 60 12.46 2.69 -2.50
N MET A 61 11.16 2.93 -2.28
CA MET A 61 10.12 1.93 -2.54
C MET A 61 10.02 1.60 -4.02
N TYR A 62 10.08 2.62 -4.89
CA TYR A 62 10.05 2.43 -6.33
C TYR A 62 11.22 1.58 -6.83
N ASP A 63 12.46 1.93 -6.43
CA ASP A 63 13.66 1.19 -6.84
C ASP A 63 13.59 -0.28 -6.38
N LEU A 64 13.09 -0.50 -5.17
CA LEU A 64 12.93 -1.83 -4.60
C LEU A 64 11.90 -2.67 -5.38
N ILE A 65 10.71 -2.14 -5.59
CA ILE A 65 9.61 -2.85 -6.29
C ILE A 65 9.95 -3.06 -7.76
N SER A 66 10.48 -2.04 -8.45
CA SER A 66 10.79 -2.13 -9.88
C SER A 66 11.91 -3.12 -10.20
N SER A 67 12.70 -3.52 -9.20
CA SER A 67 13.72 -4.57 -9.36
C SER A 67 13.11 -5.97 -9.57
N LYS A 68 11.83 -6.16 -9.26
CA LYS A 68 11.15 -7.47 -9.26
C LYS A 68 9.84 -7.48 -10.04
N ALA A 69 9.04 -6.43 -9.96
CA ALA A 69 7.71 -6.38 -10.58
C ALA A 69 7.78 -6.33 -12.11
N ALA A 70 6.76 -6.85 -12.78
CA ALA A 70 6.64 -6.78 -14.24
C ALA A 70 6.58 -5.32 -14.74
N LYS A 71 5.93 -4.45 -13.99
CA LYS A 71 5.88 -3.00 -14.24
C LYS A 71 5.61 -2.27 -12.93
N THR A 72 6.23 -1.12 -12.71
CA THR A 72 5.96 -0.26 -11.55
C THR A 72 5.60 1.14 -12.03
N ILE A 73 4.49 1.67 -11.55
CA ILE A 73 4.10 3.07 -11.72
C ILE A 73 3.89 3.72 -10.36
N THR A 74 3.82 5.04 -10.34
CA THR A 74 3.56 5.82 -9.13
C THR A 74 2.41 6.77 -9.37
N PHE A 75 1.56 6.95 -8.36
CA PHE A 75 0.54 7.97 -8.31
C PHE A 75 0.72 8.80 -7.05
N SER A 76 0.94 10.09 -7.21
CA SER A 76 1.12 11.02 -6.09
C SER A 76 0.10 12.15 -6.17
N PHE A 77 -0.57 12.42 -5.05
CA PHE A 77 -1.54 13.52 -4.91
C PHE A 77 -1.10 14.52 -3.84
N GLU A 78 -1.75 15.67 -3.79
CA GLU A 78 -1.51 16.71 -2.77
C GLU A 78 -1.88 16.21 -1.39
N ALA A 79 -1.01 16.46 -0.40
CA ALA A 79 -1.26 16.08 0.99
C ALA A 79 -2.44 16.83 1.60
N GLY A 80 -3.11 16.19 2.54
CA GLY A 80 -4.16 16.77 3.36
C GLY A 80 -5.55 16.20 3.12
N GLU A 81 -6.37 16.22 4.16
CA GLU A 81 -7.73 15.64 4.20
C GLU A 81 -8.66 16.23 3.11
N LYS A 82 -8.45 17.48 2.70
CA LYS A 82 -9.22 18.14 1.61
C LYS A 82 -9.08 17.42 0.26
N HIS A 83 -8.03 16.62 0.06
CA HIS A 83 -7.80 15.85 -1.15
C HIS A 83 -8.32 14.40 -1.06
N LYS A 84 -8.84 14.00 0.10
CA LYS A 84 -9.55 12.75 0.32
C LYS A 84 -10.95 12.86 -0.29
N GLN A 85 -11.04 12.63 -1.59
CA GLN A 85 -12.26 12.86 -2.36
C GLN A 85 -12.32 12.00 -3.63
N LEU A 86 -13.52 11.76 -4.13
CA LEU A 86 -13.76 10.94 -5.32
C LEU A 86 -12.98 11.40 -6.55
N LYS A 87 -12.79 12.70 -6.74
CA LYS A 87 -12.02 13.24 -7.86
C LYS A 87 -10.56 12.75 -7.87
N THR A 88 -9.94 12.60 -6.71
CA THR A 88 -8.59 12.04 -6.60
C THR A 88 -8.60 10.54 -6.93
N ILE A 89 -9.66 9.83 -6.55
CA ILE A 89 -9.85 8.41 -6.91
C ILE A 89 -10.05 8.25 -8.42
N GLU A 90 -10.83 9.12 -9.05
CA GLU A 90 -11.01 9.14 -10.52
C GLU A 90 -9.67 9.29 -11.24
N ALA A 91 -8.82 10.23 -10.80
CA ALA A 91 -7.48 10.41 -11.36
C ALA A 91 -6.59 9.16 -11.18
N LEU A 92 -6.67 8.49 -10.04
CA LEU A 92 -5.99 7.21 -9.84
C LEU A 92 -6.51 6.13 -10.81
N TYR A 93 -7.82 6.04 -11.01
CA TYR A 93 -8.39 5.07 -11.98
C TYR A 93 -7.92 5.35 -13.41
N GLU A 94 -7.85 6.61 -13.83
CA GLU A 94 -7.33 6.99 -15.14
C GLU A 94 -5.90 6.48 -15.32
N GLU A 95 -5.03 6.66 -14.32
CA GLU A 95 -3.66 6.14 -14.35
C GLU A 95 -3.62 4.61 -14.45
N LEU A 96 -4.45 3.91 -13.69
CA LEU A 96 -4.52 2.46 -13.72
C LEU A 96 -5.02 1.95 -15.09
N ILE A 97 -6.03 2.59 -15.67
CA ILE A 97 -6.60 2.24 -16.98
C ILE A 97 -5.57 2.47 -18.10
N ILE A 98 -4.94 3.63 -18.15
CA ILE A 98 -3.92 3.99 -19.16
C ILE A 98 -2.76 3.00 -19.10
N ASN A 99 -2.40 2.52 -17.91
CA ASN A 99 -1.34 1.54 -17.71
C ASN A 99 -1.82 0.08 -17.81
N HIS A 100 -3.08 -0.14 -18.20
CA HIS A 100 -3.67 -1.48 -18.42
C HIS A 100 -3.63 -2.37 -17.17
N PHE A 101 -3.85 -1.81 -15.97
CA PHE A 101 -3.99 -2.60 -14.75
C PHE A 101 -5.22 -3.48 -14.81
N ASP A 102 -5.06 -4.72 -14.35
CA ASP A 102 -6.14 -5.69 -14.22
C ASP A 102 -6.30 -6.17 -12.77
N ARG A 103 -7.21 -7.13 -12.54
CA ARG A 103 -7.55 -7.60 -11.20
C ARG A 103 -6.45 -8.41 -10.51
N GLN A 104 -5.43 -8.84 -11.25
CA GLN A 104 -4.31 -9.61 -10.70
C GLN A 104 -3.15 -8.70 -10.27
N ASP A 105 -3.20 -7.42 -10.63
CA ASP A 105 -2.20 -6.43 -10.28
C ASP A 105 -2.34 -5.98 -8.81
N LEU A 106 -1.50 -5.05 -8.37
CA LEU A 106 -1.39 -4.69 -6.95
C LEU A 106 -1.27 -3.18 -6.77
N LEU A 107 -1.95 -2.66 -5.74
CA LEU A 107 -1.73 -1.30 -5.24
C LEU A 107 -0.89 -1.34 -3.96
N ILE A 108 0.03 -0.39 -3.80
CA ILE A 108 0.77 -0.16 -2.56
C ILE A 108 0.41 1.23 -2.02
N ALA A 109 -0.18 1.27 -0.84
CA ALA A 109 -0.48 2.51 -0.12
C ALA A 109 0.74 2.91 0.72
N LEU A 110 1.56 3.84 0.23
CA LEU A 110 2.75 4.32 0.93
C LEU A 110 2.45 5.68 1.56
N GLY A 111 2.04 5.70 2.83
CA GLY A 111 1.69 6.97 3.47
C GLY A 111 0.96 6.88 4.80
N GLY A 112 0.33 7.98 5.19
CA GLY A 112 -0.54 8.07 6.35
C GLY A 112 -1.95 7.51 6.11
N GLY A 113 -2.86 7.80 7.04
CA GLY A 113 -4.25 7.31 7.00
C GLY A 113 -5.00 7.70 5.73
N VAL A 114 -4.84 8.94 5.25
CA VAL A 114 -5.49 9.41 4.01
C VAL A 114 -5.07 8.56 2.81
N VAL A 115 -3.77 8.27 2.67
CA VAL A 115 -3.26 7.42 1.59
C VAL A 115 -3.81 6.00 1.71
N GLY A 116 -3.79 5.43 2.92
CA GLY A 116 -4.32 4.09 3.19
C GLY A 116 -5.80 3.98 2.85
N ASP A 117 -6.61 4.93 3.33
CA ASP A 117 -8.06 4.96 3.11
C ASP A 117 -8.40 5.07 1.63
N MET A 118 -7.79 6.02 0.92
CA MET A 118 -8.05 6.25 -0.50
C MET A 118 -7.59 5.08 -1.38
N THR A 119 -6.39 4.56 -1.11
CA THR A 119 -5.88 3.40 -1.87
C THR A 119 -6.73 2.17 -1.62
N GLY A 120 -7.13 1.92 -0.37
CA GLY A 120 -8.02 0.81 -0.03
C GLY A 120 -9.40 0.95 -0.65
N TYR A 121 -9.98 2.16 -0.70
CA TYR A 121 -11.23 2.42 -1.41
C TYR A 121 -11.08 2.16 -2.91
N ALA A 122 -10.00 2.68 -3.53
CA ALA A 122 -9.72 2.41 -4.93
C ALA A 122 -9.54 0.92 -5.20
N ALA A 123 -8.82 0.22 -4.34
CA ALA A 123 -8.61 -1.22 -4.46
C ALA A 123 -9.93 -2.01 -4.38
N ALA A 124 -10.83 -1.63 -3.48
CA ALA A 124 -12.12 -2.30 -3.31
C ALA A 124 -13.07 -2.09 -4.51
N THR A 125 -12.97 -0.97 -5.22
CA THR A 125 -13.91 -0.56 -6.26
C THR A 125 -13.39 -0.70 -7.68
N TYR A 126 -12.07 -0.62 -7.90
CA TYR A 126 -11.46 -0.83 -9.21
C TYR A 126 -11.69 -2.26 -9.69
N LEU A 127 -12.36 -2.42 -10.85
CA LEU A 127 -12.67 -3.71 -11.47
C LEU A 127 -13.32 -4.75 -10.52
N ARG A 128 -14.07 -4.33 -9.51
CA ARG A 128 -14.69 -5.15 -8.45
C ARG A 128 -13.69 -5.73 -7.44
N GLY A 129 -12.54 -5.16 -7.33
CA GLY A 129 -11.50 -5.50 -6.37
C GLY A 129 -10.17 -5.86 -7.02
N ILE A 130 -9.12 -5.23 -6.52
CA ILE A 130 -7.71 -5.51 -6.80
C ILE A 130 -6.99 -5.60 -5.44
N ASP A 131 -5.95 -6.40 -5.35
CA ASP A 131 -5.17 -6.53 -4.13
C ASP A 131 -4.47 -5.21 -3.74
N PHE A 132 -4.30 -4.98 -2.44
CA PHE A 132 -3.49 -3.86 -1.98
C PHE A 132 -2.70 -4.20 -0.71
N VAL A 133 -1.57 -3.51 -0.54
CA VAL A 133 -0.70 -3.59 0.62
C VAL A 133 -0.57 -2.20 1.23
N GLN A 134 -0.73 -2.10 2.55
CA GLN A 134 -0.50 -0.85 3.28
C GLN A 134 0.92 -0.78 3.82
N VAL A 135 1.58 0.36 3.58
CA VAL A 135 2.91 0.71 4.10
C VAL A 135 2.75 2.03 4.88
N PRO A 136 2.29 1.94 6.14
CA PRO A 136 1.98 3.12 6.94
C PRO A 136 3.25 3.85 7.38
N THR A 137 3.31 5.17 7.16
CA THR A 137 4.49 6.00 7.45
C THR A 137 4.29 6.97 8.62
N THR A 138 3.08 7.11 9.16
CA THR A 138 2.80 7.93 10.34
C THR A 138 2.46 7.06 11.54
N LEU A 139 2.75 7.53 12.75
CA LEU A 139 2.43 6.79 13.96
C LEU A 139 0.93 6.42 14.03
N LEU A 140 0.05 7.38 13.73
CA LEU A 140 -1.39 7.14 13.74
C LEU A 140 -1.80 6.05 12.75
N SER A 141 -1.24 6.06 11.54
CA SER A 141 -1.54 5.01 10.57
C SER A 141 -0.99 3.64 10.97
N GLN A 142 0.15 3.60 11.64
CA GLN A 142 0.75 2.34 12.10
C GLN A 142 -0.04 1.67 13.23
N VAL A 143 -0.66 2.45 14.12
CA VAL A 143 -1.33 1.91 15.32
C VAL A 143 -2.85 1.86 15.22
N ASP A 144 -3.45 2.51 14.21
CA ASP A 144 -4.90 2.65 14.08
C ASP A 144 -5.38 2.46 12.63
N SER A 145 -5.18 3.46 11.75
CA SER A 145 -5.92 3.52 10.47
C SER A 145 -5.54 2.44 9.46
N SER A 146 -4.35 1.83 9.54
CA SER A 146 -3.97 0.69 8.69
C SER A 146 -4.43 -0.66 9.21
N ILE A 147 -5.13 -0.70 10.37
CA ILE A 147 -5.56 -1.93 11.01
C ILE A 147 -7.08 -2.10 10.82
N GLY A 148 -7.51 -3.28 10.35
CA GLY A 148 -8.91 -3.65 10.29
C GLY A 148 -9.62 -3.41 8.95
N GLY A 149 -8.97 -2.89 7.93
CA GLY A 149 -9.53 -2.82 6.57
C GLY A 149 -10.64 -1.78 6.35
N LYS A 150 -10.84 -0.83 7.26
CA LYS A 150 -11.70 0.33 7.01
C LYS A 150 -11.05 1.22 5.96
N THR A 151 -11.80 1.62 4.95
CA THR A 151 -11.35 2.50 3.86
C THR A 151 -12.48 3.46 3.51
N GLY A 152 -12.16 4.57 2.87
CA GLY A 152 -13.18 5.53 2.48
C GLY A 152 -12.62 6.83 1.90
N VAL A 153 -13.50 7.62 1.32
CA VAL A 153 -13.26 8.96 0.78
C VAL A 153 -14.33 9.93 1.24
#